data_56f418930542c637a6ba187297ee81d6
#
_entry.id   56f418930542c637a6ba187297ee81d6
#
_cell.length_a   1.000
_cell.length_b   1.000
_cell.length_c   1.000
_cell.angle_alpha   90.00
_cell.angle_beta   90.00
_cell.angle_gamma   90.00
#
_symmetry.space_group_name_H-M   'P 1'
#
loop_
_entity.id
_entity.type
_entity.pdbx_description
1 polymer ?
#
loop_
_entity_poly.entity_id
_entity_poly.type
_entity_poly.pdbx_seq_one_letter_code
_entity_poly.pdbx_strand_id
1 'polypeptide(L)'
;MAQSPLSLIEFPADDPERARRFWAGLLDVELEARRQGEGEGWQTHADDPAIGVHERGRGPGDTFALPYFTVSDIAAALERVEQLGGSVVHPGEQWAICKDSEGSPFGLASGGLFRSL
;
A
#
# COMPACT_ATOMS: atom_id res chain seq x y z
N MET A 1 -17.41 16.96 -0.17
CA MET A 1 -16.75 16.29 -1.23
C MET A 1 -15.89 15.14 -0.71
N ALA A 2 -15.98 14.04 -1.37
CA ALA A 2 -15.23 12.89 -0.90
C ALA A 2 -13.75 13.08 -1.13
N GLN A 3 -12.96 12.70 -0.17
CA GLN A 3 -11.53 12.66 -0.32
C GLN A 3 -11.14 11.36 -1.02
N SER A 4 -10.01 11.42 -1.72
CA SER A 4 -9.49 10.22 -2.34
C SER A 4 -9.14 9.20 -1.25
N PRO A 5 -9.60 7.96 -1.38
CA PRO A 5 -9.22 6.94 -0.41
C PRO A 5 -7.83 6.36 -0.66
N LEU A 6 -7.10 6.85 -1.66
CA LEU A 6 -5.76 6.37 -1.94
C LEU A 6 -4.83 6.70 -0.77
N SER A 7 -4.26 5.66 -0.16
CA SER A 7 -3.37 5.84 0.98
C SER A 7 -1.93 5.95 0.54
N LEU A 8 -1.53 5.15 -0.43
CA LEU A 8 -0.12 4.92 -0.67
C LEU A 8 0.05 4.13 -1.96
N ILE A 9 1.12 4.40 -2.69
CA ILE A 9 1.56 3.53 -3.77
C ILE A 9 2.86 2.90 -3.30
N GLU A 10 2.92 1.58 -3.30
CA GLU A 10 4.03 0.85 -2.75
C GLU A 10 4.83 0.19 -3.87
N PHE A 11 6.15 0.33 -3.79
CA PHE A 11 7.05 -0.20 -4.82
C PHE A 11 7.97 -1.24 -4.21
N PRO A 12 7.98 -2.48 -4.72
CA PRO A 12 8.95 -3.47 -4.28
C PRO A 12 10.33 -3.15 -4.87
N ALA A 13 11.37 -3.50 -4.13
CA ALA A 13 12.73 -3.16 -4.54
C ALA A 13 13.69 -4.27 -4.15
N ASP A 14 14.65 -4.55 -5.02
CA ASP A 14 15.73 -5.46 -4.69
C ASP A 14 16.66 -4.84 -3.66
N ASP A 15 16.78 -3.52 -3.69
CA ASP A 15 17.58 -2.77 -2.73
C ASP A 15 16.73 -1.60 -2.27
N PRO A 16 16.02 -1.74 -1.13
CA PRO A 16 15.12 -0.68 -0.69
C PRO A 16 15.81 0.65 -0.42
N GLU A 17 17.05 0.63 0.06
CA GLU A 17 17.78 1.87 0.32
C GLU A 17 18.06 2.61 -0.98
N ARG A 18 18.41 1.88 -2.03
CA ARG A 18 18.64 2.49 -3.34
C ARG A 18 17.34 3.06 -3.90
N ALA A 19 16.23 2.32 -3.74
CA ALA A 19 14.93 2.79 -4.21
C ALA A 19 14.49 4.03 -3.44
N ARG A 20 14.74 4.05 -2.14
CA ARG A 20 14.42 5.21 -1.32
C ARG A 20 15.13 6.46 -1.85
N ARG A 21 16.42 6.33 -2.12
CA ARG A 21 17.18 7.46 -2.64
C ARG A 21 16.69 7.92 -4.01
N PHE A 22 16.31 6.96 -4.85
CA PHE A 22 15.78 7.30 -6.17
C PHE A 22 14.51 8.13 -6.06
N TRP A 23 13.55 7.64 -5.29
CA TRP A 23 12.25 8.32 -5.20
C TRP A 23 12.37 9.64 -4.45
N ALA A 24 13.17 9.67 -3.39
CA ALA A 24 13.39 10.91 -2.65
C ALA A 24 13.99 11.98 -3.55
N GLY A 25 14.96 11.61 -4.38
CA GLY A 25 15.61 12.57 -5.26
C GLY A 25 14.72 13.01 -6.41
N LEU A 26 14.00 12.05 -7.00
CA LEU A 26 13.16 12.39 -8.15
C LEU A 26 11.98 13.28 -7.76
N LEU A 27 11.33 12.97 -6.66
CA LEU A 27 10.10 13.65 -6.26
C LEU A 27 10.34 14.75 -5.23
N ASP A 28 11.56 14.89 -4.76
CA ASP A 28 11.93 15.89 -3.74
C ASP A 28 11.08 15.70 -2.48
N VAL A 29 11.05 14.46 -2.02
CA VAL A 29 10.33 14.09 -0.79
C VAL A 29 11.26 13.29 0.09
N GLU A 30 10.89 13.14 1.36
CA GLU A 30 11.66 12.34 2.29
C GLU A 30 10.92 11.03 2.56
N LEU A 31 11.62 9.90 2.42
CA LEU A 31 11.09 8.60 2.82
C LEU A 31 11.79 8.19 4.10
N GLU A 32 11.00 7.94 5.12
CA GLU A 32 11.48 7.59 6.44
C GLU A 32 11.23 6.12 6.71
N ALA A 33 12.00 5.55 7.63
CA ALA A 33 11.79 4.17 8.04
C ALA A 33 10.38 4.02 8.57
N ARG A 34 9.77 2.88 8.27
CA ARG A 34 8.41 2.60 8.67
C ARG A 34 8.30 2.47 10.19
N ARG A 35 7.15 2.84 10.69
CA ARG A 35 6.83 2.78 12.10
C ARG A 35 6.29 1.41 12.45
N GLN A 36 6.20 1.14 13.74
CA GLN A 36 5.65 -0.12 14.20
C GLN A 36 4.25 -0.32 13.63
N GLY A 37 3.98 -1.50 13.14
CA GLY A 37 2.69 -1.84 12.54
C GLY A 37 2.57 -1.56 11.06
N GLU A 38 3.52 -0.84 10.48
CA GLU A 38 3.47 -0.49 9.06
C GLU A 38 4.22 -1.46 8.17
N GLY A 39 4.88 -2.45 8.76
CA GLY A 39 5.70 -3.38 8.00
C GLY A 39 7.11 -2.84 7.86
N GLU A 40 7.91 -3.52 7.04
CA GLU A 40 9.29 -3.12 6.83
C GLU A 40 9.41 -2.26 5.60
N GLY A 41 10.44 -1.41 5.58
CA GLY A 41 10.71 -0.57 4.44
C GLY A 41 10.69 0.91 4.79
N TRP A 42 10.44 1.72 3.79
CA TRP A 42 10.50 3.17 3.89
C TRP A 42 9.25 3.73 3.26
N GLN A 43 8.78 4.86 3.76
CA GLN A 43 7.64 5.53 3.15
C GLN A 43 7.63 7.00 3.52
N THR A 44 6.89 7.77 2.72
CA THR A 44 6.63 9.15 3.06
C THR A 44 5.61 9.17 4.20
N HIS A 45 5.77 10.14 5.08
CA HIS A 45 4.79 10.39 6.12
C HIS A 45 4.11 11.73 5.90
N ALA A 46 4.41 12.35 4.75
CA ALA A 46 3.67 13.49 4.25
C ALA A 46 2.59 13.00 3.31
N ASP A 47 1.61 13.84 3.07
CA ASP A 47 0.46 13.42 2.30
C ASP A 47 0.68 13.39 0.80
N ASP A 48 1.68 14.08 0.27
CA ASP A 48 1.77 14.26 -1.15
C ASP A 48 3.22 14.22 -1.64
N PRO A 49 3.59 13.24 -2.42
CA PRO A 49 2.82 12.02 -2.69
C PRO A 49 3.02 10.99 -1.59
N ALA A 50 2.05 10.11 -1.44
CA ALA A 50 2.16 9.03 -0.47
C ALA A 50 2.75 7.82 -1.18
N ILE A 51 4.01 7.52 -0.94
CA ILE A 51 4.68 6.38 -1.56
C ILE A 51 5.46 5.62 -0.50
N GLY A 52 5.66 4.33 -0.77
CA GLY A 52 6.48 3.49 0.08
C GLY A 52 7.31 2.56 -0.78
N VAL A 53 8.42 2.09 -0.23
CA VAL A 53 9.25 1.09 -0.86
C VAL A 53 9.54 0.00 0.17
N HIS A 54 9.59 -1.24 -0.33
CA HIS A 54 9.93 -2.38 0.53
C HIS A 54 10.74 -3.36 -0.28
N GLU A 55 11.37 -4.28 0.42
CA GLU A 55 12.17 -5.31 -0.24
C GLU A 55 11.25 -6.20 -1.08
N ARG A 56 11.70 -6.53 -2.30
CA ARG A 56 10.95 -7.42 -3.16
C ARG A 56 10.97 -8.83 -2.55
N GLY A 57 9.80 -9.43 -2.42
CA GLY A 57 9.67 -10.74 -1.84
C GLY A 57 8.96 -11.68 -2.79
N ARG A 58 8.35 -12.72 -2.24
CA ARG A 58 7.66 -13.74 -3.02
C ARG A 58 6.18 -13.82 -2.70
N GLY A 59 5.73 -13.05 -1.71
CA GLY A 59 4.34 -13.08 -1.32
C GLY A 59 3.47 -12.26 -2.25
N PRO A 60 2.15 -12.36 -2.05
CA PRO A 60 1.23 -11.53 -2.81
C PRO A 60 1.50 -10.06 -2.52
N GLY A 61 1.58 -9.26 -3.57
CA GLY A 61 1.86 -7.86 -3.44
C GLY A 61 3.34 -7.54 -3.35
N ASP A 62 4.22 -8.54 -3.34
CA ASP A 62 5.64 -8.30 -3.14
C ASP A 62 6.40 -8.05 -4.43
N THR A 63 5.78 -8.27 -5.58
CA THR A 63 6.47 -8.21 -6.86
C THR A 63 5.94 -7.12 -7.78
N PHE A 64 4.87 -6.43 -7.41
CA PHE A 64 4.25 -5.40 -8.23
C PHE A 64 4.14 -4.10 -7.46
N ALA A 65 4.16 -2.99 -8.18
CA ALA A 65 3.74 -1.73 -7.58
C ALA A 65 2.25 -1.82 -7.29
N LEU A 66 1.82 -1.39 -6.11
CA LEU A 66 0.45 -1.54 -5.67
C LEU A 66 -0.11 -0.22 -5.14
N PRO A 67 -1.27 0.21 -5.65
CA PRO A 67 -2.02 1.25 -4.97
C PRO A 67 -2.74 0.65 -3.77
N TYR A 68 -2.73 1.34 -2.65
CA TYR A 68 -3.46 0.97 -1.46
C TYR A 68 -4.56 1.99 -1.20
N PHE A 69 -5.73 1.49 -0.85
CA PHE A 69 -6.88 2.34 -0.55
C PHE A 69 -7.27 2.16 0.91
N THR A 70 -7.58 3.27 1.57
CA THR A 70 -7.99 3.23 2.96
C THR A 70 -9.47 2.87 3.05
N VAL A 71 -9.79 1.93 3.92
CA VAL A 71 -11.17 1.57 4.21
C VAL A 71 -11.37 1.58 5.72
N SER A 72 -12.61 1.82 6.14
CA SER A 72 -12.90 1.86 7.57
C SER A 72 -13.08 0.47 8.16
N ASP A 73 -13.45 -0.51 7.33
CA ASP A 73 -13.75 -1.87 7.79
C ASP A 73 -13.24 -2.84 6.74
N ILE A 74 -12.09 -3.44 6.98
CA ILE A 74 -11.47 -4.33 6.01
C ILE A 74 -12.33 -5.55 5.76
N ALA A 75 -12.91 -6.15 6.83
CA ALA A 75 -13.71 -7.36 6.65
C ALA A 75 -14.89 -7.09 5.72
N ALA A 76 -15.58 -5.98 5.91
CA ALA A 76 -16.69 -5.62 5.03
C ALA A 76 -16.21 -5.34 3.62
N ALA A 77 -15.06 -4.68 3.49
CA ALA A 77 -14.51 -4.37 2.17
C ALA A 77 -14.14 -5.63 1.41
N LEU A 78 -13.59 -6.63 2.09
CA LEU A 78 -13.22 -7.89 1.43
C LEU A 78 -14.46 -8.61 0.91
N GLU A 79 -15.56 -8.58 1.66
CA GLU A 79 -16.82 -9.15 1.16
C GLU A 79 -17.30 -8.41 -0.08
N ARG A 80 -17.18 -7.07 -0.06
CA ARG A 80 -17.57 -6.29 -1.24
C ARG A 80 -16.70 -6.59 -2.45
N VAL A 81 -15.41 -6.79 -2.24
CA VAL A 81 -14.53 -7.15 -3.35
C VAL A 81 -15.06 -8.39 -4.07
N GLU A 82 -15.42 -9.41 -3.30
CA GLU A 82 -15.91 -10.65 -3.89
C GLU A 82 -17.29 -10.48 -4.53
N GLN A 83 -18.16 -9.71 -3.89
CA GLN A 83 -19.49 -9.44 -4.46
C GLN A 83 -19.40 -8.71 -5.78
N LEU A 84 -18.40 -7.88 -5.96
CA LEU A 84 -18.23 -7.07 -7.17
C LEU A 84 -17.41 -7.76 -8.24
N GLY A 85 -17.03 -9.02 -8.04
CA GLY A 85 -16.33 -9.80 -9.05
C GLY A 85 -14.84 -9.83 -8.92
N GLY A 86 -14.29 -9.26 -7.86
CA GLY A 86 -12.86 -9.34 -7.58
C GLY A 86 -12.53 -10.56 -6.74
N SER A 87 -11.30 -10.61 -6.25
CA SER A 87 -10.87 -11.72 -5.42
C SER A 87 -9.94 -11.22 -4.32
N VAL A 88 -9.89 -11.98 -3.22
CA VAL A 88 -9.02 -11.69 -2.10
C VAL A 88 -7.81 -12.62 -2.23
N VAL A 89 -6.62 -12.04 -2.32
CA VAL A 89 -5.39 -12.80 -2.47
C VAL A 89 -4.75 -13.05 -1.11
N HIS A 90 -4.71 -12.02 -0.28
CA HIS A 90 -4.11 -12.14 1.06
C HIS A 90 -4.99 -11.37 2.04
N PRO A 91 -5.83 -12.08 2.81
CA PRO A 91 -6.67 -11.41 3.80
C PRO A 91 -5.85 -10.98 5.01
N GLY A 92 -6.24 -9.89 5.62
CA GLY A 92 -5.60 -9.42 6.83
C GLY A 92 -6.51 -8.47 7.57
N GLU A 93 -6.14 -8.15 8.81
CA GLU A 93 -6.97 -7.30 9.64
C GLU A 93 -6.64 -5.84 9.47
N GLN A 94 -5.39 -5.51 9.17
CA GLN A 94 -4.96 -4.14 9.01
C GLN A 94 -4.67 -3.79 7.56
N TRP A 95 -4.31 -4.78 6.77
CA TRP A 95 -4.11 -4.59 5.34
C TRP A 95 -4.39 -5.91 4.63
N ALA A 96 -4.75 -5.82 3.36
CA ALA A 96 -5.08 -6.99 2.56
C ALA A 96 -4.68 -6.73 1.13
N ILE A 97 -4.41 -7.80 0.39
CA ILE A 97 -4.09 -7.74 -1.04
C ILE A 97 -5.24 -8.38 -1.79
N CYS A 98 -5.72 -7.70 -2.82
CA CYS A 98 -6.86 -8.14 -3.61
C CYS A 98 -6.56 -7.99 -5.09
N LYS A 99 -7.47 -8.48 -5.91
CA LYS A 99 -7.50 -8.20 -7.35
C LYS A 99 -8.89 -7.70 -7.72
N ASP A 100 -8.92 -6.78 -8.67
CA ASP A 100 -10.21 -6.27 -9.14
C ASP A 100 -10.86 -7.27 -10.10
N SER A 101 -11.96 -6.88 -10.72
CA SER A 101 -12.72 -7.77 -11.61
C SER A 101 -11.94 -8.18 -12.85
N GLU A 102 -10.89 -7.44 -13.18
CA GLU A 102 -10.08 -7.70 -14.37
C GLU A 102 -8.73 -8.32 -14.01
N GLY A 103 -8.51 -8.63 -12.72
CA GLY A 103 -7.30 -9.26 -12.26
C GLY A 103 -6.17 -8.32 -11.86
N SER A 104 -6.43 -7.02 -11.80
CA SER A 104 -5.39 -6.07 -11.42
C SER A 104 -5.23 -6.06 -9.89
N PRO A 105 -3.98 -6.14 -9.40
CA PRO A 105 -3.76 -6.18 -7.95
C PRO A 105 -3.87 -4.80 -7.31
N PHE A 106 -4.35 -4.78 -6.09
CA PHE A 106 -4.38 -3.58 -5.26
C PHE A 106 -4.43 -3.99 -3.80
N GLY A 107 -4.21 -3.02 -2.92
CA GLY A 107 -4.24 -3.27 -1.49
C GLY A 107 -5.33 -2.46 -0.81
N LEU A 108 -5.76 -2.96 0.32
CA LEU A 108 -6.66 -2.25 1.23
C LEU A 108 -5.96 -2.11 2.56
N ALA A 109 -6.15 -0.97 3.21
CA ALA A 109 -5.53 -0.70 4.50
C ALA A 109 -6.56 -0.07 5.43
N SER A 110 -6.47 -0.41 6.69
CA SER A 110 -7.33 0.23 7.70
C SER A 110 -6.91 1.68 7.86
N GLY A 111 -7.86 2.50 8.26
CA GLY A 111 -7.60 3.93 8.41
C GLY A 111 -6.43 4.18 9.34
N GLY A 112 -5.50 5.03 8.91
CA GLY A 112 -4.36 5.39 9.71
C GLY A 112 -3.14 4.51 9.59
N LEU A 113 -3.24 3.35 8.93
CA LEU A 113 -2.10 2.43 8.89
C LEU A 113 -0.89 3.05 8.21
N PHE A 114 -1.08 3.66 7.04
CA PHE A 114 0.02 4.25 6.28
C PHE A 114 0.01 5.78 6.31
N ARG A 115 -0.77 6.37 7.20
CA ARG A 115 -0.87 7.82 7.26
C ARG A 115 -0.52 8.29 8.65
N SER A 116 0.29 9.33 8.71
CA SER A 116 0.60 9.99 9.96
C SER A 116 -0.48 11.03 10.23
N LEU A 117 -1.04 10.98 11.40
CA LEU A 117 -2.07 11.94 11.79
C LEU A 117 -1.52 12.96 12.74
#